data_34171c3d2322b773bec6ca249ac13a9f
#
_entry.id   34171c3d2322b773bec6ca249ac13a9f
#
_cell.length_a   1.000
_cell.length_b   1.000
_cell.length_c   1.000
_cell.angle_alpha   90.00
_cell.angle_beta   90.00
_cell.angle_gamma   90.00
#
_symmetry.space_group_name_H-M   'P 1'
#
loop_
_entity.id
_entity.type
_entity.pdbx_description
1 polymer ?
#
loop_
_entity_poly.entity_id
_entity_poly.type
_entity_poly.pdbx_seq_one_letter_code
_entity_poly.pdbx_strand_id
1 'polypeptide(L)' 'MTDTESKIFSKVLDTNWEFKELQAAGKWAEACKKAAEYHAHVAELKELMGESEYDLFIEMGRKMFA' A
#
# COMPACT_ATOMS: atom_id res chain seq x y z
N MET A 1 -1.73 2.78 15.75
CA MET A 1 -1.79 1.64 14.82
C MET A 1 -1.49 0.35 15.56
N THR A 2 -2.30 -0.68 15.38
CA THR A 2 -2.08 -1.97 16.02
C THR A 2 -0.94 -2.72 15.34
N ASP A 3 -0.42 -3.78 15.96
CA ASP A 3 0.62 -4.62 15.38
C ASP A 3 0.17 -5.24 14.05
N THR A 4 -1.09 -5.68 14.00
CA THR A 4 -1.66 -6.26 12.77
C THR A 4 -1.72 -5.23 11.65
N GLU A 5 -2.19 -4.03 11.96
CA GLU A 5 -2.24 -2.93 11.00
C GLU A 5 -0.84 -2.54 10.52
N SER A 6 0.13 -2.47 11.43
CA SER A 6 1.52 -2.17 11.09
C SER A 6 2.13 -3.19 10.14
N LYS A 7 1.85 -4.47 10.37
CA LYS A 7 2.35 -5.55 9.50
C LYS A 7 1.77 -5.44 8.09
N ILE A 8 0.47 -5.17 8.00
CA ILE A 8 -0.20 -5.01 6.71
C ILE A 8 0.29 -3.76 6.00
N PHE A 9 0.47 -2.66 6.75
CA PHE A 9 1.00 -1.43 6.19
C PHE A 9 2.41 -1.62 5.64
N SER A 10 3.26 -2.39 6.32
CA SER A 10 4.59 -2.74 5.82
C SER A 10 4.50 -3.48 4.48
N LYS A 11 3.56 -4.40 4.33
CA LYS A 11 3.34 -5.11 3.07
C LYS A 11 2.87 -4.16 1.97
N VAL A 12 2.04 -3.18 2.31
CA VAL A 12 1.60 -2.15 1.35
C VAL A 12 2.81 -1.36 0.84
N LEU A 13 3.68 -0.92 1.74
CA LEU A 13 4.88 -0.18 1.37
C LEU A 13 5.82 -1.03 0.51
N ASP A 14 6.06 -2.27 0.90
CA ASP A 14 6.96 -3.18 0.18
C ASP A 14 6.45 -3.47 -1.23
N THR A 15 5.16 -3.78 -1.38
CA THR A 15 4.60 -4.05 -2.69
C THR A 15 4.57 -2.81 -3.58
N ASN A 16 4.35 -1.64 -3.01
CA ASN A 16 4.42 -0.39 -3.75
C ASN A 16 5.84 -0.11 -4.26
N TRP A 17 6.84 -0.35 -3.41
CA TRP A 17 8.24 -0.18 -3.77
C TRP A 17 8.64 -1.15 -4.90
N GLU A 18 8.29 -2.43 -4.74
CA GLU A 18 8.59 -3.45 -5.75
C GLU A 18 7.90 -3.14 -7.08
N PHE A 19 6.65 -2.67 -7.03
CA PHE A 19 5.91 -2.25 -8.23
C PHE A 19 6.67 -1.14 -8.96
N LYS A 20 7.13 -0.12 -8.25
CA LYS A 20 7.86 1.00 -8.84
C LYS A 20 9.17 0.57 -9.46
N GLU A 21 9.89 -0.33 -8.80
CA GLU A 21 11.15 -0.87 -9.33
C GLU A 21 10.93 -1.67 -10.62
N LEU A 22 9.91 -2.52 -10.64
CA LEU A 22 9.58 -3.32 -11.82
C LEU A 22 9.10 -2.45 -12.98
N GLN A 23 8.32 -1.41 -12.66
CA GLN A 23 7.86 -0.46 -13.66
C GLN A 23 9.04 0.30 -14.28
N ALA A 24 9.97 0.76 -13.47
CA ALA A 24 11.17 1.45 -13.92
C ALA A 24 12.06 0.55 -14.78
N ALA A 25 12.08 -0.75 -14.50
CA ALA A 25 12.83 -1.74 -15.28
C ALA A 25 12.11 -2.19 -16.55
N GLY A 26 10.88 -1.73 -16.79
CA GLY A 26 10.08 -2.12 -17.94
C GLY A 26 9.46 -3.50 -17.85
N LYS A 27 9.44 -4.11 -16.66
CA LYS A 27 8.87 -5.44 -16.43
C LYS A 27 7.38 -5.33 -16.11
N TRP A 28 6.60 -5.01 -17.13
CA TRP A 28 5.18 -4.67 -16.96
C TRP A 28 4.32 -5.80 -16.44
N ALA A 29 4.55 -7.04 -16.89
CA ALA A 29 3.77 -8.19 -16.43
C ALA A 29 3.97 -8.44 -14.93
N GLU A 30 5.22 -8.38 -14.48
CA GLU A 30 5.56 -8.55 -13.07
C GLU A 30 5.06 -7.37 -12.23
N ALA A 31 5.16 -6.14 -12.77
CA ALA A 31 4.63 -4.96 -12.13
C ALA A 31 3.12 -5.06 -11.92
N CYS A 32 2.37 -5.58 -12.89
CA CYS A 32 0.93 -5.80 -12.76
C CYS A 32 0.60 -6.77 -11.62
N LYS A 33 1.39 -7.82 -11.45
CA LYS A 33 1.21 -8.76 -10.34
C LYS A 33 1.42 -8.07 -9.00
N LYS A 34 2.44 -7.24 -8.89
CA LYS A 34 2.71 -6.48 -7.66
C LYS A 34 1.62 -5.44 -7.39
N ALA A 35 1.10 -4.82 -8.43
CA ALA A 35 -0.03 -3.89 -8.29
C ALA A 35 -1.26 -4.60 -7.71
N ALA A 36 -1.55 -5.82 -8.16
CA ALA A 36 -2.65 -6.62 -7.62
C ALA A 36 -2.43 -6.95 -6.14
N GLU A 37 -1.22 -7.33 -5.76
CA GLU A 37 -0.87 -7.58 -4.36
C GLU A 37 -1.00 -6.30 -3.52
N TYR A 38 -0.53 -5.18 -4.03
CA TYR A 38 -0.66 -3.89 -3.37
C TYR A 38 -2.13 -3.56 -3.09
N HIS A 39 -2.99 -3.69 -4.08
CA HIS A 39 -4.42 -3.42 -3.91
C HIS A 39 -5.08 -4.35 -2.91
N ALA A 40 -4.67 -5.62 -2.89
CA ALA A 40 -5.19 -6.59 -1.91
C ALA A 40 -4.81 -6.18 -0.49
N HIS A 41 -3.56 -5.77 -0.26
CA HIS A 41 -3.11 -5.34 1.06
C HIS A 41 -3.75 -4.02 1.49
N VAL A 42 -3.95 -3.10 0.55
CA VAL A 42 -4.66 -1.84 0.83
C VAL A 42 -6.10 -2.12 1.25
N ALA A 43 -6.79 -3.02 0.55
CA ALA A 43 -8.17 -3.39 0.90
C ALA A 43 -8.23 -4.02 2.29
N GLU A 44 -7.28 -4.89 2.62
CA GLU A 44 -7.18 -5.52 3.92
C GLU A 44 -6.96 -4.51 5.05
N LEU A 45 -6.05 -3.57 4.84
CA LEU A 45 -5.78 -2.50 5.80
C LEU A 45 -7.00 -1.61 6.00
N LYS A 46 -7.67 -1.25 4.93
CA LYS A 46 -8.87 -0.42 4.94
C LYS A 46 -9.99 -1.11 5.72
N GLU A 47 -10.15 -2.41 5.56
CA GLU A 47 -11.13 -3.21 6.29
C GLU A 47 -10.85 -3.24 7.80
N LEU A 48 -9.58 -3.37 8.19
CA LEU A 48 -9.18 -3.39 9.60
C LEU A 48 -9.32 -2.03 10.28
N MET A 49 -8.92 -0.96 9.62
CA MET A 49 -8.96 0.39 10.17
C MET A 49 -10.35 1.01 10.15
N GLY A 50 -11.19 0.58 9.22
CA GLY A 50 -12.42 1.28 8.89
C GLY A 50 -12.14 2.38 7.86
N GLU A 51 -13.12 2.64 7.01
CA GLU A 51 -12.96 3.53 5.87
C GLU A 51 -12.58 4.97 6.26
N SER A 52 -13.24 5.50 7.31
CA SER A 52 -12.98 6.87 7.77
C SER A 52 -11.56 7.04 8.31
N GLU A 53 -11.10 6.10 9.12
CA GLU A 53 -9.73 6.15 9.68
C GLU A 53 -8.68 5.98 8.60
N TYR A 54 -8.92 5.10 7.65
CA TYR A 54 -8.02 4.90 6.53
C TYR A 54 -7.86 6.18 5.71
N ASP A 55 -8.97 6.84 5.40
CA ASP A 55 -8.96 8.09 4.64
C ASP A 55 -8.16 9.18 5.36
N LEU A 56 -8.36 9.31 6.67
CA LEU A 56 -7.57 10.24 7.50
C LEU A 56 -6.08 9.90 7.47
N PHE A 57 -5.76 8.62 7.59
CA PHE A 57 -4.38 8.14 7.57
C PHE A 57 -3.69 8.50 6.25
N ILE A 58 -4.35 8.28 5.13
CA ILE A 58 -3.81 8.60 3.81
C ILE A 58 -3.63 10.12 3.64
N GLU A 59 -4.61 10.89 4.10
CA GLU A 59 -4.54 12.35 4.03
C GLU A 59 -3.38 12.90 4.85
N MET A 60 -3.17 12.37 6.05
CA MET A 60 -2.03 12.76 6.88
C MET A 60 -0.70 12.42 6.22
N GLY A 61 -0.62 11.24 5.59
CA GLY A 61 0.57 10.83 4.85
C GLY A 61 0.88 11.76 3.70
N ARG A 62 -0.14 12.19 2.96
CA ARG A 62 0.03 13.15 1.87
C ARG A 62 0.59 14.48 2.36
N LYS A 63 0.09 14.97 3.50
CA LYS A 63 0.58 16.22 4.08
C LYS A 63 2.03 16.13 4.53
N MET A 64 2.43 14.98 5.05
CA MET A 64 3.80 14.77 5.53
C MET A 64 4.81 14.65 4.38
N PHE A 65 4.41 14.08 3.26
CA PHE A 65 5.32 13.77 2.15
C PHE A 65 5.07 14.60 0.89
N ALA A 66 4.19 15.56 0.96
CA ALA A 66 3.87 16.44 -0.16
C ALA A 66 4.95 17.50 -0.39
#